data_97101cfbed670c97791b2b8bb4ca6bfb
#
_entry.id   97101cfbed670c97791b2b8bb4ca6bfb
#
_cell.length_a   1.000
_cell.length_b   1.000
_cell.length_c   1.000
_cell.angle_alpha   90.00
_cell.angle_beta   90.00
_cell.angle_gamma   90.00
#
_symmetry.space_group_name_H-M   'P 1'
#
loop_
_entity.id
_entity.type
_entity.pdbx_description
1 polymer ?
#
loop_
_entity_poly.entity_id
_entity_poly.type
_entity_poly.pdbx_seq_one_letter_code
_entity_poly.pdbx_strand_id
1 'polypeptide(L)'
;MRKIILFDLDGTLIESGEGIVKSLQYAIDKLKLPYQTDEALQVFIGPPLLEQFMSYFKISEEKGEKAVELYHDRYHPIGLFESKPYDGIDFLLKKLQEENYVLGVASSKPEYLVKEVLEHFDFTQYFEVIVGSGEGSLRNTKSAVIKEALSRLSADKGADQVWMVGDKEHDVLGAREEEIPCISVLYGYGTKEELEAVQPLKIVNSTQDLLDYLLSL
;
A
#
# COMPACT_ATOMS: atom_id res chain seq x y z
N MET A 1 -3.48 19.87 -18.67
CA MET A 1 -3.30 19.69 -17.22
C MET A 1 -4.13 18.47 -16.83
N ARG A 2 -3.47 17.35 -16.51
CA ARG A 2 -4.14 16.14 -16.03
C ARG A 2 -4.26 16.19 -14.52
N LYS A 3 -5.29 15.55 -13.97
CA LYS A 3 -5.40 15.26 -12.54
C LYS A 3 -5.04 13.79 -12.34
N ILE A 4 -3.94 13.51 -11.63
CA ILE A 4 -3.36 12.18 -11.45
C ILE A 4 -3.43 11.81 -9.97
N ILE A 5 -3.97 10.64 -9.68
CA ILE A 5 -3.99 10.11 -8.30
C ILE A 5 -3.25 8.77 -8.29
N LEU A 6 -2.24 8.68 -7.44
CA LEU A 6 -1.55 7.43 -7.12
C LEU A 6 -2.10 6.90 -5.80
N PHE A 7 -2.53 5.65 -5.78
CA PHE A 7 -3.04 4.96 -4.59
C PHE A 7 -2.02 3.95 -4.08
N ASP A 8 -1.84 3.86 -2.77
CA ASP A 8 -1.34 2.62 -2.20
C ASP A 8 -2.40 1.51 -2.29
N LEU A 9 -2.00 0.27 -2.04
CA LEU A 9 -2.88 -0.91 -2.12
C LEU A 9 -3.37 -1.34 -0.73
N ASP A 10 -2.44 -1.89 0.07
CA ASP A 10 -2.75 -2.50 1.37
C ASP A 10 -3.08 -1.41 2.39
N GLY A 11 -4.27 -1.42 2.98
CA GLY A 11 -4.72 -0.37 3.90
C GLY A 11 -5.37 0.85 3.23
N THR A 12 -5.31 0.94 1.91
CA THR A 12 -5.87 2.08 1.15
C THR A 12 -6.99 1.64 0.20
N LEU A 13 -6.71 0.75 -0.73
CA LEU A 13 -7.70 0.17 -1.62
C LEU A 13 -8.25 -1.15 -1.07
N ILE A 14 -7.39 -1.94 -0.45
CA ILE A 14 -7.65 -3.33 -0.02
C ILE A 14 -7.39 -3.48 1.48
N GLU A 15 -8.37 -4.04 2.18
CA GLU A 15 -8.24 -4.54 3.54
C GLU A 15 -7.61 -5.94 3.48
N SER A 16 -6.29 -6.01 3.55
CA SER A 16 -5.47 -7.22 3.36
C SER A 16 -4.97 -7.84 4.65
N GLY A 17 -5.30 -7.23 5.79
CA GLY A 17 -4.74 -7.60 7.10
C GLY A 17 -4.97 -9.04 7.50
N GLU A 18 -6.13 -9.61 7.20
CA GLU A 18 -6.46 -10.99 7.54
C GLU A 18 -5.46 -11.97 6.92
N GLY A 19 -5.25 -11.88 5.61
CA GLY A 19 -4.34 -12.77 4.89
C GLY A 19 -2.88 -12.58 5.28
N ILE A 20 -2.45 -11.32 5.51
CA ILE A 20 -1.11 -10.99 5.97
C ILE A 20 -0.88 -11.58 7.36
N VAL A 21 -1.75 -11.30 8.33
CA VAL A 21 -1.60 -11.76 9.72
C VAL A 21 -1.60 -13.27 9.81
N LYS A 22 -2.53 -13.97 9.14
CA LYS A 22 -2.54 -15.44 9.11
C LYS A 22 -1.26 -16.03 8.49
N SER A 23 -0.68 -15.37 7.49
CA SER A 23 0.57 -15.84 6.87
C SER A 23 1.79 -15.57 7.76
N LEU A 24 1.77 -14.48 8.52
CA LEU A 24 2.75 -14.22 9.58
C LEU A 24 2.66 -15.29 10.68
N GLN A 25 1.46 -15.59 11.18
CA GLN A 25 1.24 -16.65 12.18
C GLN A 25 1.77 -18.00 11.69
N TYR A 26 1.52 -18.34 10.43
CA TYR A 26 2.06 -19.57 9.83
C TYR A 26 3.60 -19.62 9.89
N ALA A 27 4.29 -18.55 9.51
CA ALA A 27 5.74 -18.46 9.55
C ALA A 27 6.28 -18.53 11.00
N ILE A 28 5.62 -17.82 11.93
CA ILE A 28 5.93 -17.81 13.36
C ILE A 28 5.84 -19.22 13.95
N ASP A 29 4.76 -19.94 13.67
CA ASP A 29 4.54 -21.31 14.15
C ASP A 29 5.58 -22.28 13.60
N LYS A 30 5.86 -22.22 12.31
CA LYS A 30 6.85 -23.08 11.65
C LYS A 30 8.27 -22.89 12.21
N LEU A 31 8.64 -21.67 12.53
CA LEU A 31 9.95 -21.33 13.09
C LEU A 31 10.00 -21.41 14.62
N LYS A 32 8.86 -21.74 15.26
CA LYS A 32 8.72 -21.77 16.72
C LYS A 32 9.17 -20.45 17.36
N LEU A 33 8.79 -19.33 16.73
CA LEU A 33 8.98 -17.99 17.31
C LEU A 33 7.94 -17.73 18.42
N PRO A 34 8.18 -16.76 19.32
CA PRO A 34 7.19 -16.41 20.33
C PRO A 34 5.85 -16.01 19.70
N TYR A 35 4.76 -16.59 20.20
CA TYR A 35 3.40 -16.26 19.77
C TYR A 35 3.13 -14.75 19.89
N GLN A 36 2.39 -14.21 18.93
CA GLN A 36 1.93 -12.83 18.92
C GLN A 36 0.42 -12.80 18.67
N THR A 37 -0.26 -11.78 19.20
CA THR A 37 -1.68 -11.54 18.85
C THR A 37 -1.82 -10.95 17.43
N ASP A 38 -2.99 -11.08 16.84
CA ASP A 38 -3.26 -10.54 15.51
C ASP A 38 -3.06 -9.02 15.48
N GLU A 39 -3.46 -8.31 16.53
CA GLU A 39 -3.27 -6.87 16.66
C GLU A 39 -1.78 -6.49 16.71
N ALA A 40 -0.97 -7.27 17.42
CA ALA A 40 0.48 -7.03 17.50
C ALA A 40 1.18 -7.24 16.14
N LEU A 41 0.64 -8.09 15.29
CA LEU A 41 1.18 -8.36 13.96
C LEU A 41 0.80 -7.33 12.90
N GLN A 42 -0.15 -6.45 13.15
CA GLN A 42 -0.52 -5.39 12.20
C GLN A 42 0.66 -4.43 11.88
N VAL A 43 1.64 -4.32 12.77
CA VAL A 43 2.87 -3.54 12.54
C VAL A 43 3.68 -4.04 11.34
N PHE A 44 3.47 -5.28 10.91
CA PHE A 44 4.12 -5.84 9.72
C PHE A 44 3.48 -5.40 8.40
N ILE A 45 2.30 -4.77 8.44
CA ILE A 45 1.60 -4.35 7.22
C ILE A 45 2.20 -3.03 6.73
N GLY A 46 2.82 -3.07 5.54
CA GLY A 46 3.45 -1.93 4.88
C GLY A 46 4.97 -1.99 4.83
N PRO A 47 5.69 -2.11 5.96
CA PRO A 47 7.15 -2.18 5.96
C PRO A 47 7.71 -3.47 5.32
N PRO A 48 9.00 -3.47 4.88
CA PRO A 48 9.66 -4.67 4.37
C PRO A 48 9.70 -5.81 5.39
N LEU A 49 9.18 -6.99 5.02
CA LEU A 49 9.00 -8.13 5.92
C LEU A 49 10.29 -8.61 6.57
N LEU A 50 11.40 -8.68 5.82
CA LEU A 50 12.68 -9.15 6.34
C LEU A 50 13.15 -8.30 7.51
N GLU A 51 13.16 -6.99 7.34
CA GLU A 51 13.54 -6.04 8.38
C GLU A 51 12.62 -6.11 9.58
N GLN A 52 11.31 -6.27 9.36
CA GLN A 52 10.33 -6.45 10.41
C GLN A 52 10.56 -7.74 11.20
N PHE A 53 10.75 -8.89 10.54
CA PHE A 53 11.05 -10.14 11.24
C PHE A 53 12.33 -10.05 12.07
N MET A 54 13.40 -9.48 11.50
CA MET A 54 14.69 -9.33 12.19
C MET A 54 14.58 -8.42 13.42
N SER A 55 13.98 -7.26 13.27
CA SER A 55 13.87 -6.26 14.35
C SER A 55 12.89 -6.67 15.44
N TYR A 56 11.72 -7.17 15.05
CA TYR A 56 10.65 -7.52 15.98
C TYR A 56 11.00 -8.76 16.83
N PHE A 57 11.49 -9.83 16.18
CA PHE A 57 11.83 -11.08 16.87
C PHE A 57 13.30 -11.17 17.28
N LYS A 58 14.12 -10.15 16.97
CA LYS A 58 15.58 -10.11 17.25
C LYS A 58 16.29 -11.37 16.74
N ILE A 59 15.99 -11.77 15.52
CA ILE A 59 16.56 -12.95 14.85
C ILE A 59 17.63 -12.55 13.83
N SER A 60 18.48 -13.52 13.43
CA SER A 60 19.46 -13.31 12.39
C SER A 60 18.80 -13.12 11.02
N GLU A 61 19.54 -12.52 10.07
CA GLU A 61 19.12 -12.34 8.68
C GLU A 61 18.71 -13.68 8.04
N GLU A 62 19.53 -14.73 8.15
CA GLU A 62 19.23 -16.09 7.66
C GLU A 62 17.88 -16.61 8.18
N LYS A 63 17.60 -16.40 9.47
CA LYS A 63 16.32 -16.82 10.06
C LYS A 63 15.17 -15.91 9.61
N GLY A 64 15.45 -14.62 9.38
CA GLY A 64 14.49 -13.67 8.81
C GLY A 64 14.12 -14.03 7.36
N GLU A 65 15.10 -14.37 6.52
CA GLU A 65 14.87 -14.83 5.15
C GLU A 65 14.00 -16.09 5.13
N LYS A 66 14.27 -17.03 6.04
CA LYS A 66 13.42 -18.23 6.18
C LYS A 66 12.01 -17.92 6.65
N ALA A 67 11.84 -16.91 7.49
CA ALA A 67 10.51 -16.43 7.90
C ALA A 67 9.74 -15.84 6.72
N VAL A 68 10.40 -15.03 5.89
CA VAL A 68 9.82 -14.44 4.68
C VAL A 68 9.45 -15.54 3.67
N GLU A 69 10.30 -16.54 3.45
CA GLU A 69 9.98 -17.68 2.59
C GLU A 69 8.69 -18.39 3.06
N LEU A 70 8.63 -18.77 4.35
CA LEU A 70 7.46 -19.42 4.93
C LEU A 70 6.19 -18.54 4.88
N TYR A 71 6.34 -17.24 5.07
CA TYR A 71 5.24 -16.30 4.87
C TYR A 71 4.69 -16.38 3.45
N HIS A 72 5.57 -16.35 2.45
CA HIS A 72 5.18 -16.41 1.04
C HIS A 72 4.57 -17.77 0.65
N ASP A 73 5.04 -18.89 1.24
CA ASP A 73 4.46 -20.23 1.02
C ASP A 73 2.96 -20.29 1.32
N ARG A 74 2.48 -19.48 2.28
CA ARG A 74 1.07 -19.40 2.61
C ARG A 74 0.39 -18.21 1.92
N TYR A 75 1.09 -17.08 1.90
CA TYR A 75 0.49 -15.83 1.43
C TYR A 75 0.08 -15.91 -0.04
N HIS A 76 0.94 -16.42 -0.91
CA HIS A 76 0.67 -16.54 -2.35
C HIS A 76 -0.56 -17.36 -2.68
N PRO A 77 -0.69 -18.64 -2.23
CA PRO A 77 -1.81 -19.47 -2.64
C PRO A 77 -3.12 -19.19 -1.88
N ILE A 78 -3.04 -18.55 -0.71
CA ILE A 78 -4.20 -18.40 0.18
C ILE A 78 -4.35 -16.97 0.69
N GLY A 79 -3.33 -16.46 1.38
CA GLY A 79 -3.41 -15.18 2.09
C GLY A 79 -3.71 -13.98 1.21
N LEU A 80 -3.23 -13.99 -0.03
CA LEU A 80 -3.51 -12.95 -1.02
C LEU A 80 -5.01 -12.75 -1.22
N PHE A 81 -5.79 -13.83 -1.21
CA PHE A 81 -7.23 -13.86 -1.44
C PHE A 81 -8.06 -13.77 -0.15
N GLU A 82 -7.42 -13.84 1.03
CA GLU A 82 -8.05 -13.50 2.31
C GLU A 82 -7.99 -11.98 2.53
N SER A 83 -8.56 -11.25 1.58
CA SER A 83 -8.60 -9.79 1.52
C SER A 83 -9.90 -9.33 0.87
N LYS A 84 -10.24 -8.08 1.02
CA LYS A 84 -11.42 -7.46 0.38
C LYS A 84 -11.16 -5.98 0.10
N PRO A 85 -11.80 -5.39 -0.92
CA PRO A 85 -11.80 -3.93 -1.06
C PRO A 85 -12.44 -3.26 0.16
N TYR A 86 -11.95 -2.08 0.54
CA TYR A 86 -12.70 -1.25 1.48
C TYR A 86 -14.04 -0.83 0.89
N ASP A 87 -15.03 -0.68 1.77
CA ASP A 87 -16.38 -0.28 1.35
C ASP A 87 -16.36 1.04 0.57
N GLY A 88 -16.96 1.04 -0.61
CA GLY A 88 -17.06 2.22 -1.47
C GLY A 88 -15.87 2.46 -2.42
N ILE A 89 -14.81 1.66 -2.39
CA ILE A 89 -13.63 1.83 -3.27
C ILE A 89 -14.02 1.67 -4.75
N ASP A 90 -14.81 0.67 -5.12
CA ASP A 90 -15.26 0.50 -6.52
C ASP A 90 -16.01 1.75 -7.02
N PHE A 91 -16.92 2.28 -6.21
CA PHE A 91 -17.66 3.50 -6.52
C PHE A 91 -16.73 4.71 -6.65
N LEU A 92 -15.77 4.85 -5.74
CA LEU A 92 -14.76 5.92 -5.76
C LEU A 92 -13.93 5.88 -7.05
N LEU A 93 -13.36 4.72 -7.40
CA LEU A 93 -12.51 4.56 -8.59
C LEU A 93 -13.29 4.88 -9.86
N LYS A 94 -14.51 4.36 -9.98
CA LYS A 94 -15.40 4.62 -11.09
C LYS A 94 -15.73 6.12 -11.24
N LYS A 95 -16.06 6.78 -10.12
CA LYS A 95 -16.37 8.22 -10.12
C LYS A 95 -15.19 9.07 -10.55
N LEU A 96 -13.99 8.77 -10.07
CA LEU A 96 -12.79 9.48 -10.47
C LEU A 96 -12.49 9.31 -11.96
N GLN A 97 -12.71 8.12 -12.54
CA GLN A 97 -12.60 7.94 -14.00
C GLN A 97 -13.64 8.74 -14.78
N GLU A 98 -14.91 8.76 -14.33
CA GLU A 98 -15.97 9.56 -14.95
C GLU A 98 -15.63 11.07 -14.98
N GLU A 99 -14.88 11.55 -13.97
CA GLU A 99 -14.38 12.92 -13.86
C GLU A 99 -13.01 13.14 -14.53
N ASN A 100 -12.56 12.17 -15.36
CA ASN A 100 -11.33 12.21 -16.14
C ASN A 100 -10.03 12.31 -15.30
N TYR A 101 -10.02 11.76 -14.09
CA TYR A 101 -8.78 11.55 -13.36
C TYR A 101 -7.99 10.38 -13.95
N VAL A 102 -6.68 10.54 -14.02
CA VAL A 102 -5.75 9.45 -14.32
C VAL A 102 -5.41 8.76 -13.01
N LEU A 103 -5.66 7.45 -12.94
CA LEU A 103 -5.42 6.68 -11.72
C LEU A 103 -4.22 5.75 -11.89
N GLY A 104 -3.41 5.63 -10.85
CA GLY A 104 -2.30 4.71 -10.77
C GLY A 104 -2.19 4.07 -9.40
N VAL A 105 -1.50 2.93 -9.34
CA VAL A 105 -1.13 2.29 -8.07
C VAL A 105 0.37 2.41 -7.85
N ALA A 106 0.76 2.79 -6.64
CA ALA A 106 2.14 2.91 -6.18
C ALA A 106 2.28 2.25 -4.79
N SER A 107 2.57 0.94 -4.75
CA SER A 107 2.59 0.13 -3.54
C SER A 107 3.96 -0.42 -3.20
N SER A 108 4.27 -0.54 -1.90
CA SER A 108 5.49 -1.20 -1.42
C SER A 108 5.45 -2.73 -1.58
N LYS A 109 4.27 -3.29 -1.88
CA LYS A 109 4.09 -4.70 -2.22
C LYS A 109 4.76 -5.04 -3.56
N PRO A 110 5.34 -6.24 -3.75
CA PRO A 110 5.87 -6.68 -5.05
C PRO A 110 4.87 -6.48 -6.19
N GLU A 111 5.32 -5.91 -7.31
CA GLU A 111 4.45 -5.47 -8.42
C GLU A 111 3.57 -6.61 -8.97
N TYR A 112 4.10 -7.84 -9.05
CA TYR A 112 3.32 -8.98 -9.53
C TYR A 112 2.16 -9.32 -8.57
N LEU A 113 2.35 -9.19 -7.24
CA LEU A 113 1.29 -9.39 -6.25
C LEU A 113 0.23 -8.28 -6.30
N VAL A 114 0.66 -7.04 -6.52
CA VAL A 114 -0.28 -5.92 -6.73
C VAL A 114 -1.21 -6.22 -7.90
N LYS A 115 -0.65 -6.70 -9.01
CA LYS A 115 -1.42 -7.06 -10.21
C LYS A 115 -2.40 -8.20 -9.93
N GLU A 116 -1.95 -9.28 -9.27
CA GLU A 116 -2.80 -10.43 -8.92
C GLU A 116 -4.00 -10.01 -8.05
N VAL A 117 -3.77 -9.15 -7.05
CA VAL A 117 -4.86 -8.64 -6.17
C VAL A 117 -5.84 -7.79 -6.98
N LEU A 118 -5.36 -6.88 -7.81
CA LEU A 118 -6.23 -6.01 -8.61
C LEU A 118 -7.01 -6.79 -9.68
N GLU A 119 -6.41 -7.82 -10.27
CA GLU A 119 -7.08 -8.73 -11.19
C GLU A 119 -8.18 -9.53 -10.48
N HIS A 120 -7.91 -10.03 -9.26
CA HIS A 120 -8.89 -10.79 -8.48
C HIS A 120 -10.17 -10.00 -8.18
N PHE A 121 -10.06 -8.68 -7.98
CA PHE A 121 -11.20 -7.80 -7.72
C PHE A 121 -11.72 -7.04 -8.95
N ASP A 122 -11.25 -7.37 -10.15
CA ASP A 122 -11.60 -6.67 -11.39
C ASP A 122 -11.26 -5.16 -11.37
N PHE A 123 -10.23 -4.75 -10.61
CA PHE A 123 -9.85 -3.34 -10.46
C PHE A 123 -8.78 -2.88 -11.45
N THR A 124 -8.10 -3.78 -12.14
CA THR A 124 -7.04 -3.45 -13.12
C THR A 124 -7.50 -2.42 -14.16
N GLN A 125 -8.75 -2.48 -14.57
CA GLN A 125 -9.34 -1.59 -15.57
C GLN A 125 -9.40 -0.11 -15.17
N TYR A 126 -9.27 0.20 -13.87
CA TYR A 126 -9.32 1.57 -13.37
C TYR A 126 -7.96 2.28 -13.47
N PHE A 127 -6.85 1.55 -13.57
CA PHE A 127 -5.52 2.10 -13.43
C PHE A 127 -4.75 2.13 -14.75
N GLU A 128 -4.20 3.31 -15.09
CA GLU A 128 -3.34 3.49 -16.24
C GLU A 128 -1.95 2.89 -16.01
N VAL A 129 -1.48 2.90 -14.75
CA VAL A 129 -0.24 2.25 -14.31
C VAL A 129 -0.43 1.51 -12.99
N ILE A 130 0.25 0.38 -12.88
CA ILE A 130 0.34 -0.41 -11.65
C ILE A 130 1.81 -0.61 -11.35
N VAL A 131 2.28 -0.03 -10.26
CA VAL A 131 3.68 -0.09 -9.85
C VAL A 131 3.76 -0.62 -8.42
N GLY A 132 4.57 -1.63 -8.25
CA GLY A 132 4.94 -2.20 -6.96
C GLY A 132 6.45 -2.15 -6.74
N SER A 133 6.93 -2.68 -5.61
CA SER A 133 8.36 -2.89 -5.40
C SER A 133 8.93 -3.82 -6.48
N GLY A 134 10.17 -3.57 -6.87
CA GLY A 134 10.90 -4.39 -7.83
C GLY A 134 11.58 -5.58 -7.18
N GLU A 135 12.14 -6.47 -8.00
CA GLU A 135 13.06 -7.49 -7.53
C GLU A 135 14.39 -6.85 -7.12
N GLY A 136 14.93 -7.27 -5.99
CA GLY A 136 16.15 -6.71 -5.44
C GLY A 136 15.97 -5.31 -4.84
N SER A 137 17.07 -4.53 -4.75
CA SER A 137 17.09 -3.22 -4.08
C SER A 137 16.60 -2.04 -4.93
N LEU A 138 16.17 -2.25 -6.17
CA LEU A 138 15.95 -1.17 -7.15
C LEU A 138 14.72 -0.29 -6.87
N ARG A 139 13.68 -0.81 -6.22
CA ARG A 139 12.46 -0.06 -5.87
C ARG A 139 11.92 -0.55 -4.53
N ASN A 140 12.71 -0.37 -3.48
CA ASN A 140 12.37 -0.84 -2.13
C ASN A 140 11.84 0.27 -1.21
N THR A 141 11.76 1.51 -1.69
CA THR A 141 11.17 2.63 -0.94
C THR A 141 9.90 3.13 -1.59
N LYS A 142 9.00 3.73 -0.80
CA LYS A 142 7.76 4.32 -1.33
C LYS A 142 8.07 5.42 -2.35
N SER A 143 9.07 6.26 -2.10
CA SER A 143 9.52 7.28 -3.05
C SER A 143 9.95 6.68 -4.40
N ALA A 144 10.76 5.62 -4.39
CA ALA A 144 11.19 4.96 -5.63
C ALA A 144 10.02 4.36 -6.43
N VAL A 145 8.99 3.83 -5.74
CA VAL A 145 7.77 3.32 -6.39
C VAL A 145 6.94 4.46 -6.98
N ILE A 146 6.75 5.54 -6.24
CA ILE A 146 6.05 6.75 -6.71
C ILE A 146 6.76 7.33 -7.93
N LYS A 147 8.07 7.49 -7.87
CA LYS A 147 8.90 7.99 -8.98
C LYS A 147 8.73 7.16 -10.25
N GLU A 148 8.74 5.85 -10.12
CA GLU A 148 8.51 4.93 -11.24
C GLU A 148 7.09 5.08 -11.81
N ALA A 149 6.06 5.22 -10.95
CA ALA A 149 4.69 5.45 -11.40
C ALA A 149 4.56 6.75 -12.19
N LEU A 150 5.14 7.84 -11.70
CA LEU A 150 5.19 9.13 -12.40
C LEU A 150 5.92 9.02 -13.74
N SER A 151 7.02 8.28 -13.80
CA SER A 151 7.78 8.04 -15.02
C SER A 151 6.97 7.29 -16.06
N ARG A 152 6.30 6.19 -15.68
CA ARG A 152 5.46 5.39 -16.59
C ARG A 152 4.26 6.19 -17.10
N LEU A 153 3.70 7.08 -16.29
CA LEU A 153 2.63 8.01 -16.68
C LEU A 153 3.14 9.18 -17.54
N SER A 154 4.46 9.33 -17.68
CA SER A 154 5.06 10.54 -18.27
C SER A 154 4.48 11.81 -17.63
N ALA A 155 4.35 11.80 -16.29
CA ALA A 155 3.76 12.89 -15.54
C ALA A 155 4.71 14.09 -15.49
N ASP A 156 4.19 15.28 -15.81
CA ASP A 156 4.90 16.56 -15.71
C ASP A 156 4.38 17.31 -14.47
N LYS A 157 5.14 17.26 -13.38
CA LYS A 157 4.76 17.93 -12.12
C LYS A 157 4.62 19.46 -12.24
N GLY A 158 5.14 20.06 -13.31
CA GLY A 158 4.95 21.48 -13.61
C GLY A 158 3.65 21.79 -14.36
N ALA A 159 3.07 20.79 -15.03
CA ALA A 159 1.86 20.92 -15.85
C ALA A 159 0.69 20.09 -15.31
N ASP A 160 0.94 18.97 -14.62
CA ASP A 160 -0.08 18.07 -14.10
C ASP A 160 -0.26 18.27 -12.58
N GLN A 161 -1.48 18.06 -12.09
CA GLN A 161 -1.77 18.00 -10.67
C GLN A 161 -1.69 16.54 -10.22
N VAL A 162 -0.83 16.23 -9.25
CA VAL A 162 -0.56 14.86 -8.80
C VAL A 162 -0.75 14.77 -7.30
N TRP A 163 -1.40 13.71 -6.84
CA TRP A 163 -1.58 13.38 -5.42
C TRP A 163 -1.27 11.91 -5.16
N MET A 164 -0.69 11.63 -3.99
CA MET A 164 -0.63 10.29 -3.41
C MET A 164 -1.77 10.12 -2.43
N VAL A 165 -2.36 8.92 -2.37
CA VAL A 165 -3.33 8.50 -1.36
C VAL A 165 -2.79 7.26 -0.67
N GLY A 166 -2.65 7.29 0.65
CA GLY A 166 -2.11 6.18 1.43
C GLY A 166 -2.56 6.23 2.88
N ASP A 167 -2.29 5.17 3.64
CA ASP A 167 -2.73 5.04 5.03
C ASP A 167 -1.59 5.07 6.05
N LYS A 168 -0.33 5.10 5.59
CA LYS A 168 0.86 5.06 6.45
C LYS A 168 1.75 6.28 6.31
N GLU A 169 2.58 6.51 7.34
CA GLU A 169 3.57 7.61 7.34
C GLU A 169 4.51 7.57 6.14
N HIS A 170 4.92 6.37 5.70
CA HIS A 170 5.84 6.24 4.57
C HIS A 170 5.22 6.64 3.22
N ASP A 171 3.88 6.63 3.08
CA ASP A 171 3.21 7.20 1.90
C ASP A 171 3.39 8.70 1.85
N VAL A 172 3.23 9.36 3.01
CA VAL A 172 3.41 10.81 3.13
C VAL A 172 4.86 11.20 2.91
N LEU A 173 5.79 10.47 3.53
CA LEU A 173 7.22 10.74 3.42
C LEU A 173 7.73 10.49 1.99
N GLY A 174 7.35 9.36 1.37
CA GLY A 174 7.70 9.04 -0.01
C GLY A 174 7.12 10.03 -1.02
N ALA A 175 5.87 10.47 -0.83
CA ALA A 175 5.25 11.50 -1.65
C ALA A 175 5.98 12.86 -1.52
N ARG A 176 6.39 13.22 -0.30
CA ARG A 176 7.15 14.44 -0.02
C ARG A 176 8.53 14.44 -0.69
N GLU A 177 9.24 13.31 -0.69
CA GLU A 177 10.52 13.17 -1.40
C GLU A 177 10.36 13.38 -2.91
N GLU A 178 9.22 12.98 -3.46
CA GLU A 178 8.87 13.19 -4.88
C GLU A 178 8.14 14.53 -5.11
N GLU A 179 8.08 15.41 -4.12
CA GLU A 179 7.47 16.75 -4.21
C GLU A 179 6.00 16.74 -4.64
N ILE A 180 5.25 15.71 -4.26
CA ILE A 180 3.80 15.64 -4.47
C ILE A 180 3.07 15.58 -3.12
N PRO A 181 1.87 16.19 -2.99
CA PRO A 181 1.08 16.13 -1.78
C PRO A 181 0.51 14.71 -1.56
N CYS A 182 0.37 14.34 -0.27
CA CYS A 182 -0.28 13.09 0.13
C CYS A 182 -1.56 13.37 0.91
N ILE A 183 -2.62 12.63 0.59
CA ILE A 183 -3.87 12.55 1.33
C ILE A 183 -3.86 11.25 2.10
N SER A 184 -3.99 11.30 3.42
CA SER A 184 -3.98 10.12 4.27
C SER A 184 -5.38 9.66 4.64
N VAL A 185 -5.58 8.33 4.65
CA VAL A 185 -6.85 7.71 5.02
C VAL A 185 -6.73 7.05 6.39
N LEU A 186 -7.73 7.24 7.27
CA LEU A 186 -7.76 6.69 8.64
C LEU A 186 -8.49 5.35 8.74
N TYR A 187 -9.09 4.88 7.67
CA TYR A 187 -9.74 3.56 7.66
C TYR A 187 -8.76 2.41 7.41
N GLY A 188 -7.48 2.72 7.12
CA GLY A 188 -6.39 1.75 6.94
C GLY A 188 -5.71 1.34 8.24
N TYR A 189 -4.43 0.99 8.17
CA TYR A 189 -3.62 0.47 9.29
C TYR A 189 -2.82 1.54 10.03
N GLY A 190 -2.73 2.77 9.49
CA GLY A 190 -2.06 3.90 10.13
C GLY A 190 -2.87 4.46 11.28
N THR A 191 -2.21 4.87 12.36
CA THR A 191 -2.88 5.58 13.45
C THR A 191 -2.97 7.07 13.17
N LYS A 192 -3.94 7.74 13.81
CA LYS A 192 -4.09 9.18 13.68
C LYS A 192 -2.83 9.93 14.11
N GLU A 193 -2.21 9.49 15.20
CA GLU A 193 -1.01 10.06 15.77
C GLU A 193 0.19 9.95 14.81
N GLU A 194 0.36 8.79 14.16
CA GLU A 194 1.40 8.58 13.14
C GLU A 194 1.21 9.55 11.96
N LEU A 195 -0.02 9.64 11.45
CA LEU A 195 -0.33 10.47 10.29
C LEU A 195 -0.22 11.97 10.60
N GLU A 196 -0.72 12.42 11.77
CA GLU A 196 -0.59 13.82 12.19
C GLU A 196 0.88 14.24 12.37
N ALA A 197 1.74 13.33 12.85
CA ALA A 197 3.17 13.60 13.03
C ALA A 197 3.90 13.92 11.71
N VAL A 198 3.49 13.29 10.61
CA VAL A 198 4.10 13.51 9.28
C VAL A 198 3.39 14.55 8.42
N GLN A 199 2.32 15.16 8.91
CA GLN A 199 1.64 16.31 8.30
C GLN A 199 1.29 16.10 6.80
N PRO A 200 0.36 15.19 6.46
CA PRO A 200 -0.16 15.06 5.10
C PRO A 200 -0.96 16.31 4.70
N LEU A 201 -1.25 16.46 3.41
CA LEU A 201 -2.11 17.53 2.90
C LEU A 201 -3.49 17.52 3.56
N LYS A 202 -4.05 16.31 3.75
CA LYS A 202 -5.37 16.08 4.36
C LYS A 202 -5.39 14.71 4.99
N ILE A 203 -6.14 14.56 6.08
CA ILE A 203 -6.54 13.27 6.65
C ILE A 203 -8.05 13.14 6.49
N VAL A 204 -8.51 12.00 5.98
CA VAL A 204 -9.93 11.67 5.76
C VAL A 204 -10.29 10.37 6.48
N ASN A 205 -11.57 10.22 6.89
CA ASN A 205 -11.97 9.10 7.75
C ASN A 205 -12.65 7.96 6.99
N SER A 206 -13.13 8.22 5.78
CA SER A 206 -13.88 7.25 4.98
C SER A 206 -13.57 7.40 3.49
N THR A 207 -13.94 6.39 2.71
CA THR A 207 -13.87 6.43 1.24
C THR A 207 -14.76 7.52 0.66
N GLN A 208 -15.90 7.82 1.30
CA GLN A 208 -16.77 8.92 0.88
C GLN A 208 -16.11 10.28 1.14
N ASP A 209 -15.51 10.50 2.32
CA ASP A 209 -14.77 11.74 2.61
C ASP A 209 -13.60 11.93 1.63
N LEU A 210 -12.94 10.81 1.25
CA LEU A 210 -11.86 10.84 0.26
C LEU A 210 -12.38 11.29 -1.10
N LEU A 211 -13.48 10.70 -1.57
CA LEU A 211 -14.09 11.07 -2.85
C LEU A 211 -14.50 12.53 -2.88
N ASP A 212 -15.23 12.99 -1.84
CA ASP A 212 -15.71 14.38 -1.76
C ASP A 212 -14.54 15.37 -1.76
N TYR A 213 -13.45 15.04 -1.05
CA TYR A 213 -12.25 15.86 -1.04
C TYR A 213 -11.56 15.91 -2.40
N LEU A 214 -11.34 14.75 -3.05
CA LEU A 214 -10.70 14.67 -4.36
C LEU A 214 -11.49 15.42 -5.44
N LEU A 215 -12.81 15.34 -5.41
CA LEU A 215 -13.67 16.07 -6.36
C LEU A 215 -13.68 17.58 -6.11
N SER A 216 -13.27 18.03 -4.93
CA SER A 216 -13.14 19.45 -4.60
C SER A 216 -11.82 20.10 -5.05
N LEU A 217 -10.83 19.29 -5.46
CA LEU A 217 -9.53 19.72 -5.96
C LEU A 217 -9.62 20.10 -7.46
#